data_c66c779ff5d34a2407df48bd864f5a29
#
_entry.id   c66c779ff5d34a2407df48bd864f5a29
#
_cell.length_a   1.000
_cell.length_b   1.000
_cell.length_c   1.000
_cell.angle_alpha   90.00
_cell.angle_beta   90.00
_cell.angle_gamma   90.00
#
_symmetry.space_group_name_H-M   'P 1'
#
loop_
_entity.id
_entity.type
_entity.pdbx_description
1 polymer ?
#
loop_
_entity_poly.entity_id
_entity_poly.type
_entity_poly.pdbx_seq_one_letter_code
_entity_poly.pdbx_strand_id
1 'polypeptide(L)' 'MSDLNIRKFDKYKENLMLIDDKVISYTTHVATVKPFELIQWQNWSRTTQKHINYVAKELNLELIRS' A
#
# COMPACT_ATOMS: atom_id res chain seq x y z
N MET A 1 -19.85 7.90 -13.55
CA MET A 1 -19.45 6.93 -12.53
C MET A 1 -18.01 6.51 -12.74
N SER A 2 -17.20 6.61 -11.73
CA SER A 2 -15.80 6.24 -11.87
C SER A 2 -15.58 4.80 -11.44
N ASP A 3 -14.82 4.08 -12.24
CA ASP A 3 -14.43 2.73 -11.86
C ASP A 3 -13.23 2.82 -10.94
N LEU A 4 -13.26 2.05 -9.85
CA LEU A 4 -12.13 1.98 -8.95
C LEU A 4 -11.01 1.21 -9.63
N ASN A 5 -9.81 1.74 -9.53
CA ASN A 5 -8.61 1.13 -10.08
C ASN A 5 -8.02 0.19 -9.03
N ILE A 6 -8.50 -1.04 -9.01
CA ILE A 6 -8.06 -2.00 -8.01
C ILE A 6 -6.92 -2.83 -8.59
N ARG A 7 -5.80 -2.85 -7.89
CA ARG A 7 -4.64 -3.64 -8.28
C ARG A 7 -4.27 -4.58 -7.14
N LYS A 8 -4.03 -5.84 -7.46
CA LYS A 8 -3.54 -6.82 -6.51
C LYS A 8 -2.10 -7.16 -6.86
N PHE A 9 -1.35 -7.56 -5.85
CA PHE A 9 0.06 -7.91 -6.01
C PHE A 9 0.25 -9.43 -6.06
N ASP A 10 1.44 -9.87 -6.41
CA ASP A 10 1.74 -11.30 -6.47
C ASP A 10 1.77 -11.95 -5.10
N LYS A 11 2.12 -11.19 -4.07
CA LYS A 11 2.11 -11.65 -2.69
C LYS A 11 0.96 -11.01 -1.94
N TYR A 12 0.50 -11.67 -0.88
CA TYR A 12 -0.52 -11.15 0.01
C TYR A 12 -1.84 -10.82 -0.71
N LYS A 13 -2.16 -11.60 -1.74
CA LYS A 13 -3.32 -11.31 -2.62
C LYS A 13 -4.64 -11.18 -1.87
N GLU A 14 -4.80 -11.93 -0.78
CA GLU A 14 -6.05 -11.94 -0.04
C GLU A 14 -6.20 -10.74 0.86
N ASN A 15 -5.09 -10.17 1.29
CA ASN A 15 -5.10 -9.14 2.33
C ASN A 15 -4.52 -7.81 1.90
N LEU A 16 -3.91 -7.74 0.73
CA LEU A 16 -3.23 -6.54 0.27
C LEU A 16 -3.73 -6.15 -1.11
N MET A 17 -4.12 -4.89 -1.26
CA MET A 17 -4.52 -4.37 -2.55
C MET A 17 -4.21 -2.89 -2.64
N LEU A 18 -4.18 -2.40 -3.87
CA LEU A 18 -4.03 -0.98 -4.16
C LEU A 18 -5.32 -0.52 -4.82
N ILE A 19 -5.99 0.44 -4.21
CA ILE A 19 -7.20 1.04 -4.76
C ILE A 19 -6.88 2.50 -5.08
N ASP A 20 -6.81 2.81 -6.37
CA ASP A 20 -6.34 4.11 -6.85
C ASP A 20 -4.94 4.40 -6.30
N ASP A 21 -4.81 5.32 -5.37
CA ASP A 21 -3.53 5.65 -4.73
C ASP A 21 -3.46 5.19 -3.27
N LYS A 22 -4.39 4.35 -2.85
CA LYS A 22 -4.49 3.92 -1.45
C LYS A 22 -4.07 2.48 -1.30
N VAL A 23 -3.11 2.24 -0.41
CA VAL A 23 -2.70 0.88 -0.06
C VAL A 23 -3.62 0.38 1.04
N ILE A 24 -4.32 -0.71 0.75
CA ILE A 24 -5.26 -1.31 1.70
C ILE A 24 -4.69 -2.63 2.19
N SER A 25 -4.50 -2.74 3.51
CA SER A 25 -4.07 -3.97 4.16
C SER A 25 -5.23 -4.49 4.98
N TYR A 26 -5.68 -5.70 4.66
CA TYR A 26 -6.93 -6.24 5.18
C TYR A 26 -8.08 -5.35 4.72
N THR A 27 -8.61 -4.50 5.57
CA THR A 27 -9.68 -3.56 5.19
C THR A 27 -9.30 -2.13 5.56
N THR A 28 -8.03 -1.89 5.88
CA THR A 28 -7.57 -0.62 6.40
C THR A 28 -6.67 0.09 5.40
N HIS A 29 -6.92 1.38 5.20
CA HIS A 29 -6.05 2.24 4.40
C HIS A 29 -4.79 2.54 5.22
N VAL A 30 -3.66 1.97 4.82
CA VAL A 30 -2.45 2.03 5.63
C VAL A 30 -1.35 2.93 5.06
N ALA A 31 -1.43 3.25 3.78
CA ALA A 31 -0.42 4.11 3.15
C ALA A 31 -1.00 4.74 1.88
N THR A 32 -0.38 5.81 1.42
CA THR A 32 -0.80 6.52 0.21
C THR A 32 0.34 6.53 -0.80
N VAL A 33 0.03 6.20 -2.05
CA VAL A 33 1.00 6.21 -3.15
C VAL A 33 1.10 7.60 -3.74
N LYS A 34 2.32 8.12 -3.82
CA LYS A 34 2.65 9.35 -4.52
C LYS A 34 3.52 8.99 -5.74
N PRO A 35 3.75 9.92 -6.67
CA PRO A 35 4.51 9.60 -7.89
C PRO A 35 5.89 8.99 -7.63
N PHE A 36 6.55 9.37 -6.54
CA PHE A 36 7.88 8.87 -6.23
C PHE A 36 8.01 8.32 -4.82
N GLU A 37 6.91 8.31 -4.06
CA GLU A 37 6.95 8.01 -2.64
C GLU A 37 5.75 7.20 -2.20
N LEU A 38 5.93 6.44 -1.14
CA LEU A 38 4.83 5.77 -0.46
C LEU A 38 4.79 6.32 0.97
N ILE A 39 3.68 6.98 1.30
CA ILE A 39 3.56 7.70 2.58
C ILE A 39 2.83 6.84 3.60
N GLN A 40 3.50 6.58 4.70
CA GLN A 40 2.97 5.83 5.84
C GLN A 40 2.83 6.82 7.00
N TRP A 41 1.62 6.96 7.56
CA TRP A 41 1.37 8.00 8.56
C TRP A 41 1.32 7.51 10.00
N GLN A 42 1.52 6.24 10.25
CA GLN A 42 1.61 5.74 11.62
C GLN A 42 2.38 4.42 11.65
N ASN A 43 2.71 3.99 12.85
CA ASN A 43 3.36 2.70 13.03
C ASN A 43 2.31 1.60 13.00
N TRP A 44 2.48 0.66 12.09
CA TRP A 44 1.57 -0.46 11.94
C TRP A 44 2.16 -1.71 12.57
N SER A 45 1.35 -2.76 12.67
CA SER A 45 1.81 -4.05 13.12
C SER A 45 2.90 -4.58 12.18
N ARG A 46 3.63 -5.59 12.64
CA ARG A 46 4.71 -6.18 11.85
C ARG A 46 4.18 -6.71 10.51
N THR A 47 3.02 -7.34 10.51
CA THR A 47 2.42 -7.87 9.28
C THR A 47 2.07 -6.76 8.30
N THR A 48 1.42 -5.72 8.79
CA THR A 48 1.05 -4.58 7.95
C THR A 48 2.28 -3.87 7.43
N GLN A 49 3.32 -3.74 8.27
CA GLN A 49 4.57 -3.11 7.82
C GLN A 49 5.22 -3.91 6.70
N LYS A 50 5.14 -5.24 6.75
CA LYS A 50 5.64 -6.06 5.64
C LYS A 50 4.89 -5.79 4.35
N HIS A 51 3.58 -5.59 4.43
CA HIS A 51 2.77 -5.25 3.27
C HIS A 51 3.22 -3.92 2.67
N ILE A 52 3.41 -2.92 3.52
CA ILE A 52 3.83 -1.58 3.07
C ILE A 52 5.21 -1.64 2.43
N ASN A 53 6.15 -2.34 3.07
CA ASN A 53 7.51 -2.48 2.53
C ASN A 53 7.50 -3.19 1.17
N TYR A 54 6.67 -4.20 1.05
CA TYR A 54 6.54 -4.94 -0.20
C TYR A 54 6.00 -4.03 -1.32
N VAL A 55 4.97 -3.24 -1.03
CA VAL A 55 4.40 -2.33 -2.01
C VAL A 55 5.43 -1.29 -2.46
N ALA A 56 6.17 -0.73 -1.51
CA ALA A 56 7.21 0.26 -1.85
C ALA A 56 8.24 -0.35 -2.80
N LYS A 57 8.63 -1.60 -2.55
CA LYS A 57 9.59 -2.29 -3.40
C LYS A 57 9.01 -2.60 -4.78
N GLU A 58 7.77 -3.10 -4.82
CA GLU A 58 7.14 -3.49 -6.08
C GLU A 58 6.90 -2.29 -7.00
N LEU A 59 6.55 -1.17 -6.42
CA LEU A 59 6.28 0.05 -7.17
C LEU A 59 7.52 0.93 -7.32
N ASN A 60 8.64 0.50 -6.75
CA ASN A 60 9.90 1.23 -6.78
C ASN A 60 9.75 2.64 -6.21
N LEU A 61 9.12 2.72 -5.05
CA LEU A 61 8.85 3.98 -4.37
C LEU A 61 9.69 4.09 -3.11
N GLU A 62 10.00 5.33 -2.72
CA GLU A 62 10.66 5.58 -1.45
C GLU A 62 9.62 5.55 -0.34
N LEU A 63 9.87 4.78 0.71
CA LEU A 63 8.96 4.71 1.84
C LEU A 63 9.22 5.89 2.78
N ILE A 64 8.20 6.72 2.95
CA ILE A 64 8.26 7.87 3.83
C ILE A 64 7.38 7.60 5.04
N ARG A 65 7.95 7.71 6.21
CA ARG A 65 7.23 7.59 7.47
C ARG A 65 7.00 8.97 8.04
N SER A 66 5.74 9.28 8.24
CA SER A 66 5.42 10.57 8.81
C SER A 66 5.04 10.47 10.28
#